data_e9d73768ffe8d938a709a617269890e8
#
_entry.id   e9d73768ffe8d938a709a617269890e8
#
_cell.length_a   1.000
_cell.length_b   1.000
_cell.length_c   1.000
_cell.angle_alpha   90.00
_cell.angle_beta   90.00
_cell.angle_gamma   90.00
#
_symmetry.space_group_name_H-M   'P 1'
#
loop_
_entity.id
_entity.type
_entity.pdbx_description
1 polymer ?
#
loop_
_entity_poly.entity_id
_entity_poly.type
_entity_poly.pdbx_seq_one_letter_code
_entity_poly.pdbx_strand_id
1 'polypeptide(L)'
;MKKILFYISSVFATTTTFAQEIILPAAAQKETIALTNATIHVGNGQVINNGTVVFSNGKITDVGSGIATGSARVIDCKGKKIYPGLILPSSQLGLFEVPTVRATVDASEIGEMNPSIRSLVAYNTDSKVTNTLRPNGILLANIVPDGGIISGSSSVVQLDAWN
;
A
#
# COMPACT_ATOMS: atom_id res chain seq x y z
N MET A 1 45.73 -29.18 1.97
CA MET A 1 44.83 -28.66 3.00
C MET A 1 44.57 -27.16 2.87
N LYS A 2 45.58 -26.28 2.73
CA LYS A 2 45.37 -24.82 2.61
C LYS A 2 44.52 -24.39 1.38
N LYS A 3 44.65 -25.06 0.23
CA LYS A 3 43.83 -24.75 -0.97
C LYS A 3 42.36 -25.12 -0.83
N ILE A 4 42.05 -26.24 -0.13
CA ILE A 4 40.68 -26.69 0.12
C ILE A 4 39.96 -25.71 1.08
N LEU A 5 40.67 -25.18 2.08
CA LEU A 5 40.14 -24.20 3.01
C LEU A 5 39.78 -22.90 2.31
N PHE A 6 40.57 -22.47 1.31
CA PHE A 6 40.31 -21.29 0.51
C PHE A 6 39.06 -21.42 -0.36
N TYR A 7 38.83 -22.58 -0.97
CA TYR A 7 37.61 -22.82 -1.75
C TYR A 7 36.35 -22.91 -0.87
N ILE A 8 36.42 -23.48 0.31
CA ILE A 8 35.32 -23.55 1.26
C ILE A 8 34.96 -22.12 1.75
N SER A 9 35.96 -21.28 2.04
CA SER A 9 35.74 -19.86 2.42
C SER A 9 35.13 -19.05 1.29
N SER A 10 35.50 -19.29 0.02
CA SER A 10 34.94 -18.61 -1.15
C SER A 10 33.48 -19.00 -1.42
N VAL A 11 33.08 -20.25 -1.21
CA VAL A 11 31.69 -20.72 -1.33
C VAL A 11 30.81 -20.14 -0.24
N PHE A 12 31.30 -19.97 0.97
CA PHE A 12 30.54 -19.34 2.08
C PHE A 12 30.34 -17.83 1.88
N ALA A 13 31.23 -17.14 1.20
CA ALA A 13 31.12 -15.69 0.93
C ALA A 13 30.04 -15.36 -0.12
N THR A 14 29.62 -16.30 -0.97
CA THR A 14 28.63 -16.05 -2.02
C THR A 14 27.17 -16.25 -1.58
N THR A 15 26.91 -16.76 -0.36
CA THR A 15 25.54 -17.03 0.11
C THR A 15 24.91 -15.89 0.91
N THR A 16 25.57 -14.74 1.08
CA THR A 16 25.11 -13.67 1.98
C THR A 16 24.48 -12.45 1.27
N THR A 17 24.15 -12.55 -0.03
CA THR A 17 23.70 -11.37 -0.80
C THR A 17 22.18 -11.18 -0.91
N PHE A 18 21.36 -11.89 -0.13
CA PHE A 18 19.90 -11.70 -0.13
C PHE A 18 19.42 -10.99 1.15
N ALA A 19 19.98 -9.84 1.48
CA ALA A 19 19.72 -9.19 2.77
C ALA A 19 18.76 -8.00 2.74
N GLN A 20 18.20 -7.59 1.59
CA GLN A 20 17.21 -6.52 1.54
C GLN A 20 16.03 -6.91 0.68
N GLU A 21 14.87 -7.01 1.30
CA GLU A 21 13.59 -7.06 0.61
C GLU A 21 13.28 -5.65 0.10
N ILE A 22 13.47 -5.43 -1.19
CA ILE A 22 13.07 -4.18 -1.85
C ILE A 22 11.58 -4.29 -2.15
N ILE A 23 10.78 -3.50 -1.46
CA ILE A 23 9.34 -3.42 -1.70
C ILE A 23 9.13 -2.50 -2.90
N LEU A 24 8.82 -3.10 -4.03
CA LEU A 24 8.50 -2.37 -5.24
C LEU A 24 6.98 -2.12 -5.32
N PRO A 25 6.54 -0.93 -5.78
CA PRO A 25 5.13 -0.71 -6.11
C PRO A 25 4.68 -1.67 -7.20
N ALA A 26 3.37 -1.94 -7.27
CA ALA A 26 2.81 -2.73 -8.34
C ALA A 26 3.13 -2.11 -9.71
N ALA A 27 3.50 -2.93 -10.67
CA ALA A 27 3.75 -2.45 -12.04
C ALA A 27 2.48 -1.83 -12.63
N ALA A 28 2.65 -0.83 -13.51
CA ALA A 28 1.54 -0.22 -14.21
C ALA A 28 0.71 -1.27 -14.96
N GLN A 29 -0.61 -1.15 -14.90
CA GLN A 29 -1.53 -2.04 -15.58
C GLN A 29 -1.31 -1.99 -17.10
N LYS A 30 -1.15 -3.15 -17.74
CA LYS A 30 -0.88 -3.27 -19.18
C LYS A 30 -2.08 -3.75 -20.00
N GLU A 31 -3.09 -4.33 -19.36
CA GLU A 31 -4.25 -4.94 -20.00
C GLU A 31 -5.52 -4.61 -19.22
N THR A 32 -6.66 -4.59 -19.90
CA THR A 32 -7.96 -4.51 -19.24
C THR A 32 -8.22 -5.80 -18.47
N ILE A 33 -8.70 -5.69 -17.23
CA ILE A 33 -9.02 -6.83 -16.37
C ILE A 33 -10.50 -6.76 -16.00
N ALA A 34 -11.17 -7.93 -16.06
CA ALA A 34 -12.55 -8.09 -15.63
C ALA A 34 -12.62 -9.11 -14.49
N LEU A 35 -13.12 -8.68 -13.33
CA LEU A 35 -13.46 -9.56 -12.21
C LEU A 35 -14.93 -9.93 -12.33
N THR A 36 -15.23 -11.22 -12.56
CA THR A 36 -16.59 -11.69 -12.85
C THR A 36 -17.15 -12.57 -11.74
N ASN A 37 -18.47 -12.75 -11.73
CA ASN A 37 -19.21 -13.67 -10.86
C ASN A 37 -19.06 -13.38 -9.35
N ALA A 38 -18.73 -12.14 -8.98
CA ALA A 38 -18.58 -11.74 -7.59
C ALA A 38 -19.86 -11.16 -7.00
N THR A 39 -19.95 -11.16 -5.67
CA THR A 39 -20.85 -10.27 -4.96
C THR A 39 -20.15 -8.94 -4.73
N ILE A 40 -20.63 -7.86 -5.36
CA ILE A 40 -19.99 -6.54 -5.31
C ILE A 40 -20.73 -5.65 -4.32
N HIS A 41 -20.02 -5.16 -3.33
CA HIS A 41 -20.48 -4.13 -2.41
C HIS A 41 -19.97 -2.78 -2.91
N VAL A 42 -20.86 -1.92 -3.39
CA VAL A 42 -20.49 -0.65 -4.07
C VAL A 42 -19.97 0.41 -3.08
N GLY A 43 -20.32 0.26 -1.79
CA GLY A 43 -19.89 1.20 -0.74
C GLY A 43 -20.96 2.24 -0.37
N ASN A 44 -22.07 2.31 -1.11
CA ASN A 44 -23.23 3.19 -0.85
C ASN A 44 -24.44 2.43 -0.29
N GLY A 45 -24.27 1.19 0.17
CA GLY A 45 -25.31 0.27 0.60
C GLY A 45 -25.83 -0.66 -0.50
N GLN A 46 -25.53 -0.40 -1.77
CA GLN A 46 -25.92 -1.25 -2.88
C GLN A 46 -25.05 -2.51 -2.95
N VAL A 47 -25.69 -3.66 -3.18
CA VAL A 47 -25.05 -4.96 -3.39
C VAL A 47 -25.47 -5.51 -4.74
N ILE A 48 -24.51 -5.89 -5.58
CA ILE A 48 -24.73 -6.49 -6.89
C ILE A 48 -24.29 -7.95 -6.81
N ASN A 49 -25.26 -8.87 -6.93
CA ASN A 49 -24.98 -10.30 -6.97
C ASN A 49 -24.57 -10.72 -8.38
N ASN A 50 -23.64 -11.67 -8.47
CA ASN A 50 -23.10 -12.16 -9.74
C ASN A 50 -22.66 -11.02 -10.68
N GLY A 51 -21.99 -10.03 -10.08
CA GLY A 51 -21.56 -8.82 -10.75
C GLY A 51 -20.19 -8.96 -11.39
N THR A 52 -19.89 -7.98 -12.24
CA THR A 52 -18.60 -7.82 -12.92
C THR A 52 -18.05 -6.42 -12.64
N VAL A 53 -16.76 -6.34 -12.35
CA VAL A 53 -16.00 -5.09 -12.29
C VAL A 53 -14.96 -5.13 -13.40
N VAL A 54 -14.96 -4.13 -14.27
CA VAL A 54 -13.95 -3.95 -15.32
C VAL A 54 -13.09 -2.74 -15.00
N PHE A 55 -11.78 -2.89 -15.12
CA PHE A 55 -10.85 -1.78 -14.92
C PHE A 55 -9.71 -1.82 -15.95
N SER A 56 -9.29 -0.63 -16.34
CA SER A 56 -8.24 -0.41 -17.33
C SER A 56 -7.46 0.86 -16.98
N ASN A 57 -6.15 0.85 -17.17
CA ASN A 57 -5.27 1.99 -16.88
C ASN A 57 -5.45 2.54 -15.45
N GLY A 58 -5.61 1.65 -14.46
CA GLY A 58 -5.78 2.01 -13.06
C GLY A 58 -7.13 2.64 -12.72
N LYS A 59 -8.13 2.62 -13.63
CA LYS A 59 -9.47 3.16 -13.41
C LYS A 59 -10.52 2.09 -13.61
N ILE A 60 -11.55 2.10 -12.76
CA ILE A 60 -12.76 1.29 -12.97
C ILE A 60 -13.54 1.91 -14.13
N THR A 61 -13.82 1.11 -15.16
CA THR A 61 -14.58 1.54 -16.33
C THR A 61 -16.04 1.15 -16.22
N ASP A 62 -16.33 -0.04 -15.68
CA ASP A 62 -17.68 -0.57 -15.57
C ASP A 62 -17.86 -1.39 -14.29
N VAL A 63 -19.06 -1.27 -13.69
CA VAL A 63 -19.48 -2.08 -12.53
C VAL A 63 -20.96 -2.41 -12.68
N GLY A 64 -21.31 -3.68 -12.65
CA GLY A 64 -22.72 -4.10 -12.75
C GLY A 64 -22.89 -5.59 -12.97
N SER A 65 -24.13 -6.00 -13.23
CA SER A 65 -24.46 -7.36 -13.69
C SER A 65 -24.56 -7.40 -15.21
N GLY A 66 -24.13 -8.50 -15.83
CA GLY A 66 -24.25 -8.70 -17.27
C GLY A 66 -23.33 -7.82 -18.14
N ILE A 67 -22.25 -7.28 -17.57
CA ILE A 67 -21.29 -6.47 -18.33
C ILE A 67 -20.47 -7.37 -19.25
N ALA A 68 -20.35 -6.95 -20.51
CA ALA A 68 -19.52 -7.62 -21.49
C ALA A 68 -18.03 -7.40 -21.18
N THR A 69 -17.27 -8.47 -21.12
CA THR A 69 -15.83 -8.42 -20.78
C THR A 69 -14.93 -8.10 -21.98
N GLY A 70 -15.46 -8.20 -23.20
CA GLY A 70 -14.71 -7.93 -24.42
C GLY A 70 -13.40 -8.71 -24.50
N SER A 71 -12.29 -8.01 -24.76
CA SER A 71 -10.93 -8.58 -24.80
C SER A 71 -10.22 -8.55 -23.45
N ALA A 72 -10.91 -8.22 -22.35
CA ALA A 72 -10.30 -8.15 -21.02
C ALA A 72 -9.84 -9.52 -20.53
N ARG A 73 -8.76 -9.55 -19.77
CA ARG A 73 -8.37 -10.74 -19.01
C ARG A 73 -9.40 -10.99 -17.91
N VAL A 74 -10.13 -12.10 -18.04
CA VAL A 74 -11.18 -12.46 -17.09
C VAL A 74 -10.60 -13.23 -15.91
N ILE A 75 -10.97 -12.79 -14.71
CA ILE A 75 -10.69 -13.48 -13.45
C ILE A 75 -12.03 -13.86 -12.82
N ASP A 76 -12.29 -15.16 -12.71
CA ASP A 76 -13.51 -15.66 -12.06
C ASP A 76 -13.41 -15.50 -10.53
N CYS A 77 -14.30 -14.70 -9.98
CA CYS A 77 -14.42 -14.42 -8.56
C CYS A 77 -15.64 -15.08 -7.92
N LYS A 78 -16.11 -16.19 -8.47
CA LYS A 78 -17.26 -16.94 -7.95
C LYS A 78 -17.09 -17.24 -6.46
N GLY A 79 -18.10 -16.89 -5.67
CA GLY A 79 -18.11 -17.08 -4.23
C GLY A 79 -17.29 -16.04 -3.44
N LYS A 80 -16.62 -15.12 -4.12
CA LYS A 80 -15.88 -14.01 -3.49
C LYS A 80 -16.74 -12.75 -3.42
N LYS A 81 -16.35 -11.86 -2.51
CA LYS A 81 -16.94 -10.53 -2.36
C LYS A 81 -15.92 -9.48 -2.76
N ILE A 82 -16.36 -8.45 -3.46
CA ILE A 82 -15.56 -7.29 -3.84
C ILE A 82 -16.05 -6.09 -3.05
N TYR A 83 -15.14 -5.38 -2.43
CA TYR A 83 -15.39 -4.15 -1.67
C TYR A 83 -14.51 -3.03 -2.22
N PRO A 84 -14.92 -1.76 -2.08
CA PRO A 84 -14.02 -0.63 -2.27
C PRO A 84 -12.85 -0.72 -1.28
N GLY A 85 -11.69 -0.23 -1.68
CA GLY A 85 -10.55 -0.10 -0.79
C GLY A 85 -10.86 0.84 0.37
N LEU A 86 -10.35 0.50 1.56
CA LEU A 86 -10.54 1.31 2.76
C LEU A 86 -9.57 2.49 2.75
N ILE A 87 -10.05 3.62 3.29
CA ILE A 87 -9.26 4.82 3.50
C ILE A 87 -9.08 5.01 5.00
N LEU A 88 -7.85 5.14 5.46
CA LEU A 88 -7.53 5.47 6.84
C LEU A 88 -7.56 7.00 6.99
N PRO A 89 -8.59 7.59 7.64
CA PRO A 89 -8.84 9.03 7.56
C PRO A 89 -7.88 9.87 8.40
N SER A 90 -7.27 9.27 9.43
CA SER A 90 -6.30 9.92 10.33
C SER A 90 -5.32 8.88 10.84
N SER A 91 -4.03 9.09 10.57
CA SER A 91 -3.00 8.13 10.94
C SER A 91 -1.63 8.80 11.05
N GLN A 92 -0.76 8.23 11.86
CA GLN A 92 0.67 8.54 11.93
C GLN A 92 1.52 7.46 11.25
N LEU A 93 0.90 6.66 10.37
CA LEU A 93 1.58 5.63 9.60
C LEU A 93 2.79 6.23 8.88
N GLY A 94 3.95 5.57 8.97
CA GLY A 94 5.19 6.04 8.38
C GLY A 94 5.86 7.23 9.10
N LEU A 95 5.19 7.84 10.10
CA LEU A 95 5.79 8.83 11.00
C LEU A 95 6.26 8.19 12.32
N PHE A 96 5.85 6.96 12.58
CA PHE A 96 6.19 6.17 13.76
C PHE A 96 6.61 4.78 13.34
N GLU A 97 7.86 4.40 13.63
CA GLU A 97 8.32 3.02 13.40
C GLU A 97 8.50 2.26 14.72
N VAL A 98 9.40 2.73 15.57
CA VAL A 98 9.66 2.13 16.88
C VAL A 98 9.44 3.18 17.96
N PRO A 99 8.34 3.15 18.72
CA PRO A 99 7.95 4.21 19.66
C PRO A 99 9.01 4.56 20.73
N THR A 100 9.84 3.59 21.10
CA THR A 100 10.91 3.77 22.10
C THR A 100 12.21 4.32 21.53
N VAL A 101 12.32 4.44 20.21
CA VAL A 101 13.52 4.93 19.52
C VAL A 101 13.22 6.32 18.96
N ARG A 102 13.65 7.37 19.64
CA ARG A 102 13.37 8.77 19.27
C ARG A 102 13.69 9.10 17.81
N ALA A 103 14.74 8.54 17.24
CA ALA A 103 15.16 8.78 15.86
C ALA A 103 14.18 8.21 14.80
N THR A 104 13.16 7.47 15.20
CA THR A 104 12.13 6.88 14.32
C THR A 104 10.73 7.44 14.62
N VAL A 105 10.65 8.55 15.34
CA VAL A 105 9.40 9.20 15.75
C VAL A 105 9.41 10.63 15.19
N ASP A 106 8.73 10.81 14.07
CA ASP A 106 8.68 12.06 13.29
C ASP A 106 7.26 12.65 13.22
N ALA A 107 6.38 12.24 14.14
CA ALA A 107 4.99 12.68 14.13
C ALA A 107 4.79 14.11 14.64
N SER A 108 5.75 14.66 15.40
CA SER A 108 5.61 15.96 16.03
C SER A 108 6.89 16.79 15.97
N GLU A 109 6.71 18.11 15.80
CA GLU A 109 7.79 19.11 15.84
C GLU A 109 7.76 19.91 17.14
N ILE A 110 8.88 20.62 17.40
CA ILE A 110 9.02 21.49 18.56
C ILE A 110 8.21 22.78 18.32
N GLY A 111 7.43 23.19 19.34
CA GLY A 111 6.67 24.43 19.32
C GLY A 111 5.16 24.21 19.19
N GLU A 112 4.41 25.27 19.47
CA GLU A 112 2.96 25.26 19.51
C GLU A 112 2.33 25.61 18.13
N MET A 113 3.08 26.28 17.26
CA MET A 113 2.59 26.86 16.00
C MET A 113 3.49 26.44 14.84
N ASN A 114 3.15 25.35 14.17
CA ASN A 114 3.94 24.73 13.11
C ASN A 114 3.21 24.69 11.74
N PRO A 115 2.69 25.81 11.20
CA PRO A 115 1.86 25.84 9.99
C PRO A 115 2.62 25.42 8.72
N SER A 116 3.96 25.52 8.73
CA SER A 116 4.82 25.17 7.59
C SER A 116 5.18 23.69 7.50
N ILE A 117 4.90 22.93 8.56
CA ILE A 117 5.22 21.50 8.60
C ILE A 117 4.27 20.72 7.67
N ARG A 118 4.84 19.76 6.96
CA ARG A 118 4.11 18.86 6.07
C ARG A 118 4.48 17.42 6.40
N SER A 119 3.50 16.61 6.78
CA SER A 119 3.69 15.21 7.14
C SER A 119 4.36 14.38 6.05
N LEU A 120 4.13 14.73 4.76
CA LEU A 120 4.70 14.00 3.63
C LEU A 120 6.24 14.02 3.61
N VAL A 121 6.87 15.08 4.15
CA VAL A 121 8.34 15.21 4.16
C VAL A 121 9.00 14.17 5.09
N ALA A 122 8.31 13.83 6.19
CA ALA A 122 8.79 12.85 7.16
C ALA A 122 8.25 11.43 6.93
N TYR A 123 7.36 11.27 5.94
CA TYR A 123 6.70 9.99 5.69
C TYR A 123 7.69 8.92 5.20
N ASN A 124 7.81 7.82 5.95
CA ASN A 124 8.62 6.67 5.59
C ASN A 124 7.82 5.71 4.69
N THR A 125 8.14 5.67 3.39
CA THR A 125 7.53 4.76 2.41
C THR A 125 7.88 3.29 2.64
N ASP A 126 9.03 3.02 3.26
CA ASP A 126 9.53 1.67 3.53
C ASP A 126 9.04 1.11 4.88
N SER A 127 8.07 1.78 5.50
CA SER A 127 7.48 1.31 6.75
C SER A 127 6.95 -0.12 6.63
N LYS A 128 7.40 -1.00 7.51
CA LYS A 128 6.95 -2.40 7.56
C LYS A 128 5.45 -2.51 7.88
N VAL A 129 4.89 -1.54 8.58
CA VAL A 129 3.46 -1.49 8.91
C VAL A 129 2.61 -1.33 7.65
N THR A 130 3.06 -0.52 6.68
CA THR A 130 2.36 -0.30 5.40
C THR A 130 2.07 -1.61 4.69
N ASN A 131 3.04 -2.55 4.68
CA ASN A 131 2.90 -3.85 4.04
C ASN A 131 1.88 -4.76 4.72
N THR A 132 1.63 -4.57 6.01
CA THR A 132 0.60 -5.35 6.73
C THR A 132 -0.80 -4.80 6.51
N LEU A 133 -0.94 -3.50 6.20
CA LEU A 133 -2.23 -2.85 6.00
C LEU A 133 -2.82 -3.11 4.62
N ARG A 134 -1.99 -3.13 3.58
CA ARG A 134 -2.42 -3.37 2.19
C ARG A 134 -3.20 -4.67 1.99
N PRO A 135 -2.72 -5.85 2.45
CA PRO A 135 -3.47 -7.10 2.34
C PRO A 135 -4.80 -7.09 3.10
N ASN A 136 -4.93 -6.21 4.10
CA ASN A 136 -6.18 -6.01 4.85
C ASN A 136 -7.15 -5.02 4.17
N GLY A 137 -6.83 -4.56 2.94
CA GLY A 137 -7.70 -3.74 2.12
C GLY A 137 -7.62 -2.24 2.38
N ILE A 138 -6.65 -1.76 3.19
CA ILE A 138 -6.40 -0.33 3.37
C ILE A 138 -5.48 0.13 2.23
N LEU A 139 -5.99 0.98 1.34
CA LEU A 139 -5.27 1.40 0.14
C LEU A 139 -4.76 2.84 0.21
N LEU A 140 -5.45 3.69 0.97
CA LEU A 140 -5.09 5.10 1.17
C LEU A 140 -5.03 5.41 2.66
N ALA A 141 -4.14 6.32 3.04
CA ALA A 141 -4.07 6.86 4.39
C ALA A 141 -3.84 8.37 4.35
N ASN A 142 -4.53 9.10 5.23
CA ASN A 142 -4.24 10.50 5.51
C ASN A 142 -3.26 10.55 6.67
N ILE A 143 -2.03 10.96 6.37
CA ILE A 143 -0.94 11.05 7.33
C ILE A 143 -1.01 12.40 8.02
N VAL A 144 -1.24 12.39 9.32
CA VAL A 144 -1.51 13.58 10.13
C VAL A 144 -0.37 13.78 11.13
N PRO A 145 0.28 14.97 11.14
CA PRO A 145 1.22 15.32 12.19
C PRO A 145 0.50 15.58 13.50
N ASP A 146 1.22 15.52 14.61
CA ASP A 146 0.71 15.71 15.97
C ASP A 146 1.49 16.81 16.70
N GLY A 147 0.99 17.25 17.86
CA GLY A 147 1.62 18.22 18.75
C GLY A 147 1.25 19.67 18.47
N GLY A 148 1.34 20.48 19.52
CA GLY A 148 1.03 21.90 19.51
C GLY A 148 -0.44 22.27 19.23
N ILE A 149 -0.70 23.56 19.03
CA ILE A 149 -2.00 24.10 18.64
C ILE A 149 -2.20 23.95 17.12
N ILE A 150 -1.11 24.15 16.36
CA ILE A 150 -1.06 23.91 14.91
C ILE A 150 0.10 22.97 14.64
N SER A 151 -0.21 21.72 14.34
CA SER A 151 0.80 20.66 14.15
C SER A 151 1.41 20.64 12.75
N GLY A 152 0.75 21.26 11.78
CA GLY A 152 1.12 21.26 10.36
C GLY A 152 -0.01 20.80 9.45
N SER A 153 0.34 20.44 8.22
CA SER A 153 -0.59 19.93 7.21
C SER A 153 -0.44 18.42 7.01
N SER A 154 -1.58 17.74 6.94
CA SER A 154 -1.66 16.33 6.59
C SER A 154 -1.50 16.10 5.09
N SER A 155 -1.23 14.85 4.71
CA SER A 155 -1.13 14.45 3.31
C SER A 155 -1.78 13.08 3.12
N VAL A 156 -2.53 12.93 2.03
CA VAL A 156 -3.09 11.64 1.64
C VAL A 156 -2.05 10.90 0.80
N VAL A 157 -1.73 9.67 1.22
CA VAL A 157 -0.78 8.80 0.55
C VAL A 157 -1.47 7.52 0.07
N GLN A 158 -1.00 7.01 -1.05
CA GLN A 158 -1.35 5.68 -1.52
C GLN A 158 -0.34 4.67 -0.95
N LEU A 159 -0.83 3.58 -0.33
CA LEU A 159 0.05 2.62 0.34
C LEU A 159 0.84 1.71 -0.62
N ASP A 160 0.65 1.84 -1.93
CA ASP A 160 1.35 1.10 -2.99
C ASP A 160 2.01 2.06 -3.98
N ALA A 161 2.66 3.09 -3.49
CA ALA A 161 3.35 4.08 -4.32
C ALA A 161 4.70 4.46 -3.72
N TRP A 162 5.60 4.92 -4.59
CA TRP A 162 6.83 5.61 -4.19
C TRP A 162 6.55 7.12 -4.10
N ASN A 163 7.34 7.79 -3.28
CA ASN A 163 7.39 9.25 -3.26
C ASN A 163 8.22 9.78 -4.43
#